data_694f1503f41df1023ca5f03668a62ad0
#
_entry.id   694f1503f41df1023ca5f03668a62ad0
#
_cell.length_a   1.000
_cell.length_b   1.000
_cell.length_c   1.000
_cell.angle_alpha   90.00
_cell.angle_beta   90.00
_cell.angle_gamma   90.00
#
_symmetry.space_group_name_H-M   'P 1'
#
loop_
_entity.id
_entity.type
_entity.pdbx_description
1 polymer ?
#
loop_
_entity_poly.entity_id
_entity_poly.type
_entity_poly.pdbx_seq_one_letter_code
_entity_poly.pdbx_strand_id
1 'polypeptide(L)'
;MNFRIDNLQYCNWSREIFQINNEAQLDAVHATICYHEDFDELQNNIKKWDQYFKENSDLIIQGRNSQDIKMAKSKNKTAIFYGLQNCSPIEDNIDYVETLKNLGVLFMQLTYNNQSLLATGCYEERDTGITRMGKEVIKEMNRVNMIIDMSHSAEFS
;
A
#
# COMPACT_ATOMS: atom_id res chain seq x y z
N MET A 1 4.07 21.18 13.32
CA MET A 1 3.90 19.83 13.92
C MET A 1 4.76 18.89 13.08
N ASN A 2 5.74 18.23 13.67
CA ASN A 2 6.62 17.30 12.95
C ASN A 2 6.02 15.90 13.04
N PHE A 3 6.02 15.17 11.92
CA PHE A 3 5.58 13.78 11.84
C PHE A 3 6.78 12.86 11.56
N ARG A 4 6.74 11.67 12.18
CA ARG A 4 7.65 10.55 11.86
C ARG A 4 6.84 9.53 11.08
N ILE A 5 7.24 9.28 9.84
CA ILE A 5 6.53 8.38 8.91
C ILE A 5 7.53 7.38 8.36
N ASP A 6 7.20 6.10 8.45
CA ASP A 6 7.92 5.05 7.76
C ASP A 6 7.17 4.71 6.47
N ASN A 7 7.81 5.00 5.34
CA ASN A 7 7.19 4.83 4.04
C ASN A 7 7.54 3.49 3.42
N LEU A 8 7.45 2.47 4.11
CA LEU A 8 7.18 1.07 3.78
C LEU A 8 7.73 0.13 4.84
N GLN A 9 6.84 -0.58 5.49
CA GLN A 9 7.17 -1.74 6.33
C GLN A 9 6.59 -3.02 5.74
N TYR A 10 7.43 -4.03 5.69
CA TYR A 10 7.05 -5.41 5.38
C TYR A 10 7.66 -6.33 6.46
N CYS A 11 6.82 -6.90 7.29
CA CYS A 11 7.25 -7.72 8.43
C CYS A 11 6.17 -8.72 8.84
N ASN A 12 6.52 -9.60 9.78
CA ASN A 12 5.55 -10.48 10.45
C ASN A 12 4.75 -9.65 11.47
N TRP A 13 3.65 -9.05 11.03
CA TRP A 13 2.82 -8.18 11.83
C TRP A 13 2.31 -8.87 13.08
N SER A 14 2.50 -8.21 14.21
CA SER A 14 2.08 -8.66 15.53
C SER A 14 1.87 -7.48 16.47
N ARG A 15 1.22 -7.71 17.62
CA ARG A 15 1.11 -6.68 18.66
C ARG A 15 2.46 -6.10 19.08
N GLU A 16 3.50 -6.93 19.15
CA GLU A 16 4.86 -6.50 19.50
C GLU A 16 5.40 -5.47 18.50
N ILE A 17 5.21 -5.70 17.19
CA ILE A 17 5.62 -4.74 16.14
C ILE A 17 4.84 -3.43 16.28
N PHE A 18 3.55 -3.47 16.57
CA PHE A 18 2.75 -2.27 16.80
C PHE A 18 3.21 -1.49 18.04
N GLN A 19 3.61 -2.19 19.10
CA GLN A 19 4.20 -1.57 20.29
C GLN A 19 5.54 -0.89 19.97
N ILE A 20 6.45 -1.57 19.26
CA ILE A 20 7.73 -1.02 18.83
C ILE A 20 7.52 0.25 17.97
N ASN A 21 6.61 0.22 17.02
CA ASN A 21 6.29 1.38 16.19
C ASN A 21 5.77 2.56 17.03
N ASN A 22 4.90 2.28 18.01
CA ASN A 22 4.35 3.29 18.91
C ASN A 22 5.42 3.86 19.86
N GLU A 23 6.26 3.02 20.46
CA GLU A 23 7.39 3.42 21.31
C GLU A 23 8.43 4.25 20.54
N ALA A 24 8.67 3.92 19.27
CA ALA A 24 9.50 4.71 18.36
C ALA A 24 8.84 6.03 17.94
N GLN A 25 7.61 6.30 18.39
CA GLN A 25 6.81 7.46 18.03
C GLN A 25 6.61 7.60 16.52
N LEU A 26 6.36 6.50 15.82
CA LEU A 26 5.93 6.54 14.43
C LEU A 26 4.47 6.99 14.37
N ASP A 27 4.24 8.12 13.75
CA ASP A 27 2.90 8.70 13.58
C ASP A 27 2.12 7.99 12.47
N ALA A 28 2.85 7.47 11.47
CA ALA A 28 2.27 6.71 10.37
C ALA A 28 3.26 5.67 9.83
N VAL A 29 2.70 4.59 9.30
CA VAL A 29 3.42 3.52 8.60
C VAL A 29 2.65 3.16 7.34
N HIS A 30 3.32 3.10 6.20
CA HIS A 30 2.84 2.44 5.00
C HIS A 30 3.16 0.96 5.14
N ALA A 31 2.14 0.13 5.30
CA ALA A 31 2.27 -1.31 5.47
C ALA A 31 1.96 -2.04 4.17
N THR A 32 2.86 -2.92 3.76
CA THR A 32 2.59 -3.87 2.67
C THR A 32 1.58 -4.89 3.12
N ILE A 33 0.42 -4.93 2.46
CA ILE A 33 -0.66 -5.88 2.73
C ILE A 33 -0.83 -6.92 1.63
N CYS A 34 -0.16 -6.72 0.50
CA CYS A 34 -0.15 -7.61 -0.64
C CYS A 34 1.18 -7.50 -1.38
N TYR A 35 1.67 -8.62 -1.90
CA TYR A 35 2.92 -8.74 -2.61
C TYR A 35 2.75 -9.36 -4.01
N HIS A 36 2.27 -10.59 -4.10
CA HIS A 36 1.99 -11.31 -5.36
C HIS A 36 0.58 -11.93 -5.38
N GLU A 37 -0.17 -11.70 -4.33
CA GLU A 37 -1.50 -12.23 -4.16
C GLU A 37 -2.45 -11.67 -5.23
N ASP A 38 -3.45 -12.45 -5.59
CA ASP A 38 -4.57 -12.00 -6.42
C ASP A 38 -5.59 -11.17 -5.63
N PHE A 39 -6.69 -10.81 -6.28
CA PHE A 39 -7.72 -9.98 -5.66
C PHE A 39 -8.42 -10.66 -4.48
N ASP A 40 -8.71 -11.95 -4.58
CA ASP A 40 -9.39 -12.71 -3.52
C ASP A 40 -8.47 -12.93 -2.30
N GLU A 41 -7.21 -13.21 -2.54
CA GLU A 41 -6.19 -13.34 -1.49
C GLU A 41 -5.97 -12.01 -0.77
N LEU A 42 -5.93 -10.88 -1.51
CA LEU A 42 -5.86 -9.56 -0.91
C LEU A 42 -7.07 -9.28 0.00
N GLN A 43 -8.28 -9.63 -0.40
CA GLN A 43 -9.46 -9.48 0.47
C GLN A 43 -9.29 -10.25 1.79
N ASN A 44 -8.69 -11.44 1.74
CA ASN A 44 -8.40 -12.21 2.95
C ASN A 44 -7.34 -11.54 3.83
N ASN A 45 -6.33 -10.90 3.21
CA ASN A 45 -5.35 -10.11 3.97
C ASN A 45 -6.00 -8.87 4.62
N ILE A 46 -6.91 -8.18 3.94
CA ILE A 46 -7.68 -7.06 4.53
C ILE A 46 -8.49 -7.52 5.75
N LYS A 47 -9.16 -8.69 5.69
CA LYS A 47 -9.87 -9.24 6.85
C LYS A 47 -8.95 -9.50 8.05
N LYS A 48 -7.71 -9.95 7.81
CA LYS A 48 -6.70 -10.10 8.89
C LYS A 48 -6.34 -8.73 9.49
N TRP A 49 -6.21 -7.70 8.65
CA TRP A 49 -5.92 -6.35 9.11
C TRP A 49 -7.09 -5.75 9.92
N ASP A 50 -8.34 -6.02 9.55
CA ASP A 50 -9.52 -5.63 10.35
C ASP A 50 -9.46 -6.24 11.75
N GLN A 51 -8.98 -7.48 11.86
CA GLN A 51 -8.75 -8.12 13.17
C GLN A 51 -7.60 -7.43 13.93
N TYR A 52 -6.46 -7.12 13.27
CA TYR A 52 -5.37 -6.38 13.91
C TYR A 52 -5.84 -5.03 14.46
N PHE A 53 -6.62 -4.25 13.71
CA PHE A 53 -7.16 -2.97 14.20
C PHE A 53 -8.09 -3.15 15.39
N LYS A 54 -8.90 -4.18 15.39
CA LYS A 54 -9.80 -4.47 16.52
C LYS A 54 -9.03 -4.88 17.79
N GLU A 55 -8.07 -5.78 17.64
CA GLU A 55 -7.30 -6.32 18.77
C GLU A 55 -6.25 -5.34 19.32
N ASN A 56 -5.75 -4.44 18.49
CA ASN A 56 -4.72 -3.46 18.82
C ASN A 56 -5.21 -2.01 18.70
N SER A 57 -6.49 -1.79 18.97
CA SER A 57 -7.12 -0.49 18.86
C SER A 57 -6.55 0.56 19.84
N ASP A 58 -5.78 0.14 20.83
CA ASP A 58 -5.00 0.98 21.73
C ASP A 58 -3.72 1.52 21.08
N LEU A 59 -3.15 0.85 20.09
CA LEU A 59 -1.85 1.15 19.47
C LEU A 59 -1.95 1.72 18.04
N ILE A 60 -2.90 1.23 17.26
CA ILE A 60 -3.00 1.55 15.83
C ILE A 60 -4.40 1.98 15.41
N ILE A 61 -4.46 2.70 14.28
CA ILE A 61 -5.70 2.99 13.55
C ILE A 61 -5.45 2.79 12.06
N GLN A 62 -6.50 2.50 11.27
CA GLN A 62 -6.39 2.55 9.82
C GLN A 62 -6.26 4.00 9.34
N GLY A 63 -5.24 4.28 8.54
CA GLY A 63 -5.06 5.55 7.85
C GLY A 63 -5.64 5.48 6.43
N ARG A 64 -6.39 6.51 6.04
CA ARG A 64 -6.97 6.68 4.70
C ARG A 64 -6.59 8.02 4.06
N ASN A 65 -6.20 8.98 4.88
CA ASN A 65 -5.83 10.33 4.47
C ASN A 65 -4.94 11.02 5.54
N SER A 66 -4.41 12.19 5.22
CA SER A 66 -3.48 12.91 6.10
C SER A 66 -4.08 13.36 7.44
N GLN A 67 -5.40 13.49 7.57
CA GLN A 67 -6.04 13.83 8.85
C GLN A 67 -5.95 12.66 9.84
N ASP A 68 -5.94 11.42 9.33
CA ASP A 68 -5.80 10.22 10.18
C ASP A 68 -4.43 10.18 10.87
N ILE A 69 -3.37 10.70 10.23
CA ILE A 69 -2.05 10.85 10.88
C ILE A 69 -2.14 11.81 12.08
N LYS A 70 -2.81 12.95 11.91
CA LYS A 70 -3.01 13.92 13.00
C LYS A 70 -3.84 13.33 14.12
N MET A 71 -4.89 12.60 13.78
CA MET A 71 -5.75 11.92 14.75
C MET A 71 -4.99 10.81 15.49
N ALA A 72 -4.21 9.97 14.80
CA ALA A 72 -3.38 8.95 15.41
C ALA A 72 -2.42 9.58 16.42
N LYS A 73 -1.66 10.59 15.98
CA LYS A 73 -0.71 11.33 16.84
C LYS A 73 -1.38 11.91 18.08
N SER A 74 -2.54 12.54 17.94
CA SER A 74 -3.27 13.11 19.07
C SER A 74 -3.73 12.09 20.11
N LYS A 75 -3.84 10.82 19.70
CA LYS A 75 -4.24 9.69 20.55
C LYS A 75 -3.06 8.79 20.95
N ASN A 76 -1.84 9.20 20.66
CA ASN A 76 -0.62 8.40 20.86
C ASN A 76 -0.72 7.01 20.20
N LYS A 77 -1.18 6.97 18.93
CA LYS A 77 -1.30 5.77 18.10
C LYS A 77 -0.52 5.95 16.80
N THR A 78 -0.30 4.84 16.09
CA THR A 78 0.27 4.84 14.74
C THR A 78 -0.83 4.63 13.70
N ALA A 79 -0.89 5.50 12.69
CA ALA A 79 -1.78 5.32 11.54
C ALA A 79 -1.16 4.33 10.55
N ILE A 80 -1.86 3.25 10.23
CA ILE A 80 -1.41 2.25 9.26
C ILE A 80 -2.11 2.48 7.92
N PHE A 81 -1.32 2.75 6.89
CA PHE A 81 -1.79 2.93 5.52
C PHE A 81 -1.52 1.67 4.70
N TYR A 82 -2.53 1.18 3.99
CA TYR A 82 -2.39 0.02 3.13
C TYR A 82 -1.65 0.34 1.84
N GLY A 83 -0.68 -0.49 1.52
CA GLY A 83 0.03 -0.45 0.25
C GLY A 83 0.23 -1.82 -0.37
N LEU A 84 0.38 -1.83 -1.68
CA LEU A 84 0.63 -3.02 -2.48
C LEU A 84 2.03 -2.93 -3.08
N GLN A 85 2.89 -3.91 -2.79
CA GLN A 85 4.23 -4.01 -3.42
C GLN A 85 4.20 -4.69 -4.79
N ASN A 86 3.05 -4.72 -5.43
CA ASN A 86 2.82 -5.16 -6.80
C ASN A 86 1.42 -4.72 -7.24
N CYS A 87 1.13 -4.83 -8.52
CA CYS A 87 -0.19 -4.58 -9.08
C CYS A 87 -1.01 -5.87 -9.32
N SER A 88 -0.53 -7.03 -8.87
CA SER A 88 -1.18 -8.32 -9.11
C SER A 88 -2.68 -8.36 -8.78
N PRO A 89 -3.18 -7.70 -7.70
CA PRO A 89 -4.61 -7.72 -7.41
C PRO A 89 -5.51 -6.97 -8.41
N ILE A 90 -4.93 -6.21 -9.34
CA ILE A 90 -5.73 -5.59 -10.42
C ILE A 90 -6.10 -6.64 -11.46
N GLU A 91 -5.27 -7.70 -11.60
CA GLU A 91 -5.41 -8.70 -12.65
C GLU A 91 -5.46 -8.01 -14.03
N ASP A 92 -6.49 -8.24 -14.84
CA ASP A 92 -6.74 -7.53 -16.09
C ASP A 92 -7.96 -6.58 -16.02
N ASN A 93 -8.41 -6.24 -14.80
CA ASN A 93 -9.63 -5.46 -14.54
C ASN A 93 -9.31 -4.09 -13.92
N ILE A 94 -9.40 -3.02 -14.72
CA ILE A 94 -9.11 -1.64 -14.27
C ILE A 94 -10.09 -1.16 -13.19
N ASP A 95 -11.33 -1.65 -13.15
CA ASP A 95 -12.32 -1.27 -12.13
C ASP A 95 -11.91 -1.70 -10.72
N TYR A 96 -10.97 -2.64 -10.62
CA TYR A 96 -10.40 -3.03 -9.33
C TYR A 96 -9.59 -1.91 -8.67
N VAL A 97 -9.07 -0.93 -9.41
CA VAL A 97 -8.38 0.23 -8.84
C VAL A 97 -9.31 1.01 -7.90
N GLU A 98 -10.52 1.32 -8.34
CA GLU A 98 -11.51 2.00 -7.49
C GLU A 98 -11.97 1.12 -6.34
N THR A 99 -12.15 -0.17 -6.59
CA THR A 99 -12.51 -1.15 -5.55
C THR A 99 -11.42 -1.22 -4.47
N LEU A 100 -10.14 -1.30 -4.85
CA LEU A 100 -9.00 -1.31 -3.93
C LEU A 100 -8.94 -0.01 -3.12
N LYS A 101 -9.16 1.13 -3.76
CA LYS A 101 -9.22 2.42 -3.07
C LYS A 101 -10.33 2.46 -2.02
N ASN A 102 -11.51 1.96 -2.34
CA ASN A 102 -12.64 1.88 -1.41
C ASN A 102 -12.37 0.93 -0.24
N LEU A 103 -11.61 -0.15 -0.46
CA LEU A 103 -11.13 -1.06 0.58
C LEU A 103 -10.05 -0.43 1.47
N GLY A 104 -9.52 0.74 1.10
CA GLY A 104 -8.56 1.51 1.90
C GLY A 104 -7.12 1.45 1.42
N VAL A 105 -6.85 0.82 0.28
CA VAL A 105 -5.52 0.85 -0.34
C VAL A 105 -5.20 2.27 -0.78
N LEU A 106 -4.04 2.79 -0.36
CA LEU A 106 -3.60 4.14 -0.69
C LEU A 106 -2.41 4.17 -1.66
N PHE A 107 -1.54 3.18 -1.59
CA PHE A 107 -0.32 3.06 -2.40
C PHE A 107 -0.37 1.79 -3.23
N MET A 108 0.10 1.85 -4.49
CA MET A 108 0.29 0.68 -5.32
C MET A 108 1.50 0.85 -6.23
N GLN A 109 2.38 -0.15 -6.21
CA GLN A 109 3.48 -0.25 -7.17
C GLN A 109 2.95 -0.77 -8.51
N LEU A 110 3.52 -0.27 -9.60
CA LEU A 110 3.15 -0.71 -10.95
C LEU A 110 3.74 -2.08 -11.29
N THR A 111 4.84 -2.44 -10.63
CA THR A 111 5.59 -3.68 -10.87
C THR A 111 6.45 -4.03 -9.65
N TYR A 112 6.87 -5.28 -9.54
CA TYR A 112 7.87 -5.71 -8.57
C TYR A 112 8.95 -6.57 -9.25
N ASN A 113 10.13 -6.00 -9.41
CA ASN A 113 11.32 -6.58 -10.06
C ASN A 113 11.14 -6.95 -11.54
N ASN A 114 10.15 -7.79 -11.86
CA ASN A 114 9.91 -8.32 -13.19
C ASN A 114 8.82 -7.53 -13.94
N GLN A 115 8.65 -7.86 -15.22
CA GLN A 115 7.57 -7.32 -16.04
C GLN A 115 6.20 -7.66 -15.44
N SER A 116 5.37 -6.64 -15.26
CA SER A 116 3.96 -6.77 -14.92
C SER A 116 3.06 -6.52 -16.14
N LEU A 117 1.73 -6.60 -15.96
CA LEU A 117 0.78 -6.15 -16.97
C LEU A 117 0.84 -4.63 -17.19
N LEU A 118 1.39 -3.86 -16.25
CA LEU A 118 1.38 -2.40 -16.26
C LEU A 118 2.70 -1.79 -16.73
N ALA A 119 3.84 -2.35 -16.31
CA ALA A 119 5.14 -1.73 -16.50
C ALA A 119 6.28 -2.73 -16.46
N THR A 120 7.45 -2.32 -16.95
CA THR A 120 8.69 -3.08 -16.88
C THR A 120 9.31 -2.96 -15.49
N GLY A 121 9.70 -4.08 -14.89
CA GLY A 121 10.42 -4.13 -13.63
C GLY A 121 11.91 -3.89 -13.77
N CYS A 122 12.56 -3.44 -12.68
CA CYS A 122 13.98 -3.05 -12.69
C CYS A 122 14.98 -4.21 -12.90
N TYR A 123 14.53 -5.47 -12.85
CA TYR A 123 15.38 -6.64 -13.12
C TYR A 123 15.26 -7.16 -14.56
N GLU A 124 14.40 -6.56 -15.38
CA GLU A 124 14.29 -6.93 -16.79
C GLU A 124 15.50 -6.45 -17.59
N GLU A 125 16.03 -7.32 -18.48
CA GLU A 125 17.16 -6.96 -19.35
C GLU A 125 16.78 -5.87 -20.36
N ARG A 126 15.50 -5.81 -20.75
CA ARG A 126 14.98 -4.83 -21.71
C ARG A 126 13.85 -4.02 -21.09
N ASP A 127 14.11 -2.76 -20.89
CA ASP A 127 13.07 -1.81 -20.47
C ASP A 127 12.18 -1.41 -21.64
N THR A 128 10.93 -1.81 -21.59
CA THR A 128 9.89 -1.47 -22.58
C THR A 128 8.93 -0.38 -22.09
N GLY A 129 9.15 0.11 -20.86
CA GLY A 129 8.36 1.17 -20.25
C GLY A 129 6.96 0.73 -19.84
N ILE A 130 6.07 1.71 -19.76
CA ILE A 130 4.66 1.52 -19.35
C ILE A 130 3.85 0.93 -20.49
N THR A 131 3.08 -0.11 -20.21
CA THR A 131 2.16 -0.75 -21.15
C THR A 131 0.95 0.15 -21.47
N ARG A 132 0.15 -0.23 -22.48
CA ARG A 132 -1.13 0.45 -22.76
C ARG A 132 -2.08 0.35 -21.55
N MET A 133 -2.18 -0.83 -20.95
CA MET A 133 -2.99 -1.03 -19.74
C MET A 133 -2.44 -0.20 -18.57
N GLY A 134 -1.13 -0.15 -18.38
CA GLY A 134 -0.49 0.65 -17.35
C GLY A 134 -0.87 2.13 -17.43
N LYS A 135 -0.93 2.71 -18.64
CA LYS A 135 -1.37 4.11 -18.85
C LYS A 135 -2.82 4.35 -18.40
N GLU A 136 -3.72 3.41 -18.66
CA GLU A 136 -5.12 3.53 -18.24
C GLU A 136 -5.25 3.32 -16.71
N VAL A 137 -4.53 2.38 -16.14
CA VAL A 137 -4.48 2.17 -14.68
C VAL A 137 -3.93 3.41 -13.96
N ILE A 138 -2.87 4.04 -14.47
CA ILE A 138 -2.32 5.29 -13.91
C ILE A 138 -3.37 6.42 -13.92
N LYS A 139 -4.13 6.57 -15.02
CA LYS A 139 -5.22 7.55 -15.07
C LYS A 139 -6.27 7.29 -14.01
N GLU A 140 -6.65 6.02 -13.85
CA GLU A 140 -7.63 5.60 -12.86
C GLU A 140 -7.12 5.80 -11.43
N MET A 141 -5.86 5.44 -11.14
CA MET A 141 -5.22 5.72 -9.84
C MET A 141 -5.25 7.21 -9.51
N ASN A 142 -4.92 8.07 -10.49
CA ASN A 142 -5.00 9.51 -10.31
C ASN A 142 -6.44 9.99 -10.07
N ARG A 143 -7.42 9.45 -10.79
CA ARG A 143 -8.84 9.78 -10.62
C ARG A 143 -9.34 9.49 -9.21
N VAL A 144 -8.95 8.36 -8.63
CA VAL A 144 -9.38 7.95 -7.29
C VAL A 144 -8.43 8.44 -6.17
N ASN A 145 -7.41 9.22 -6.49
CA ASN A 145 -6.36 9.67 -5.56
C ASN A 145 -5.65 8.49 -4.86
N MET A 146 -5.25 7.48 -5.62
CA MET A 146 -4.33 6.43 -5.20
C MET A 146 -2.90 6.84 -5.57
N ILE A 147 -1.96 6.66 -4.66
CA ILE A 147 -0.56 7.03 -4.86
C ILE A 147 0.14 5.95 -5.69
N ILE A 148 0.79 6.38 -6.77
CA ILE A 148 1.63 5.53 -7.61
C ILE A 148 3.00 5.43 -6.94
N ASP A 149 3.42 4.23 -6.61
CA ASP A 149 4.75 3.95 -6.08
C ASP A 149 5.63 3.39 -7.21
N MET A 150 6.68 4.12 -7.55
CA MET A 150 7.62 3.77 -8.64
C MET A 150 8.77 2.86 -8.19
N SER A 151 8.76 2.41 -6.93
CA SER A 151 9.75 1.43 -6.46
C SER A 151 9.71 0.17 -7.32
N HIS A 152 10.87 -0.41 -7.60
CA HIS A 152 11.05 -1.57 -8.46
C HIS A 152 10.68 -1.39 -9.95
N SER A 153 10.29 -0.21 -10.37
CA SER A 153 10.08 0.07 -11.79
C SER A 153 11.40 0.31 -12.53
N ALA A 154 11.45 -0.03 -13.81
CA ALA A 154 12.54 0.33 -14.70
C ALA A 154 12.49 1.82 -15.06
N GLU A 155 13.54 2.34 -15.70
CA GLU A 155 13.75 3.80 -15.92
C GLU A 155 12.66 4.44 -16.79
N PHE A 156 12.15 3.72 -17.81
CA PHE A 156 11.12 4.22 -18.73
C PHE A 156 9.69 3.82 -18.32
N SER A 157 9.53 3.21 -17.17
CA SER A 157 8.23 2.79 -16.63
C SER A 157 7.51 3.91 -15.88
#